data_3e59f997b2ecc5d35e624917615251a8
#
_entry.id   3e59f997b2ecc5d35e624917615251a8
#
_cell.length_a   1.000
_cell.length_b   1.000
_cell.length_c   1.000
_cell.angle_alpha   90.00
_cell.angle_beta   90.00
_cell.angle_gamma   90.00
#
_symmetry.space_group_name_H-M   'P 1'
#
loop_
_entity.id
_entity.type
_entity.pdbx_description
1 polymer ?
#
loop_
_entity_poly.entity_id
_entity_poly.type
_entity_poly.pdbx_seq_one_letter_code
_entity_poly.pdbx_strand_id
1 'polypeptide(L)'
;MPEGGQPAYEIALTHFIVSDDVERSRRFYTEVLGGTTIRSGELTYVALANSWIIINVGGGPTDDKPAVTLETPRDPDLASSFLNIRVSDIHAVYAEWSARGAEFLTPPKQHETEIRCYIRDPDGHLIEVGQTTLPGGWRQFLNP
;
A
#
# COMPACT_ATOMS: atom_id res chain seq x y z
N MET A 1 -20.39 16.31 -18.78
CA MET A 1 -20.33 15.47 -17.56
C MET A 1 -19.95 16.35 -16.41
N PRO A 2 -20.70 16.37 -15.32
CA PRO A 2 -20.26 17.05 -14.14
C PRO A 2 -19.02 16.35 -13.59
N GLU A 3 -18.03 17.16 -13.22
CA GLU A 3 -16.84 16.66 -12.55
C GLU A 3 -17.24 16.09 -11.17
N GLY A 4 -16.66 14.96 -10.79
CA GLY A 4 -16.95 14.31 -9.51
C GLY A 4 -18.24 13.49 -9.47
N GLY A 5 -18.90 13.28 -10.61
CA GLY A 5 -20.08 12.42 -10.67
C GLY A 5 -19.73 10.95 -10.39
N GLN A 6 -20.58 10.23 -9.64
CA GLN A 6 -20.40 8.80 -9.41
C GLN A 6 -20.72 8.02 -10.68
N PRO A 7 -19.95 6.96 -11.01
CA PRO A 7 -20.30 6.10 -12.14
C PRO A 7 -21.61 5.36 -11.88
N ALA A 8 -22.28 4.95 -12.97
CA ALA A 8 -23.53 4.21 -12.90
C ALA A 8 -23.35 2.74 -12.43
N TYR A 9 -22.12 2.28 -12.27
CA TYR A 9 -21.74 0.95 -11.82
C TYR A 9 -20.82 1.07 -10.59
N GLU A 10 -20.70 0.00 -9.83
CA GLU A 10 -19.81 -0.01 -8.67
C GLU A 10 -18.35 -0.11 -9.10
N ILE A 11 -17.47 0.62 -8.40
CA ILE A 11 -16.03 0.59 -8.60
C ILE A 11 -15.36 0.48 -7.23
N ALA A 12 -14.34 -0.36 -7.13
CA ALA A 12 -13.46 -0.42 -5.97
C ALA A 12 -12.02 -0.35 -6.44
N LEU A 13 -11.19 0.34 -5.68
CA LEU A 13 -9.75 0.39 -5.91
C LEU A 13 -9.07 -0.64 -5.03
N THR A 14 -8.07 -1.32 -5.58
CA THR A 14 -7.21 -2.23 -4.85
C THR A 14 -5.77 -2.00 -5.30
N HIS A 15 -4.81 -2.50 -4.54
CA HIS A 15 -3.40 -2.37 -4.87
C HIS A 15 -2.81 -3.74 -5.16
N PHE A 16 -2.15 -3.87 -6.30
CA PHE A 16 -1.52 -5.13 -6.74
C PHE A 16 -0.01 -5.01 -6.58
N ILE A 17 0.61 -6.00 -5.97
CA ILE A 17 2.06 -6.08 -5.85
C ILE A 17 2.56 -7.45 -6.31
N VAL A 18 3.78 -7.44 -6.84
CA VAL A 18 4.50 -8.67 -7.17
C VAL A 18 5.43 -9.02 -6.02
N SER A 19 5.48 -10.29 -5.66
CA SER A 19 6.33 -10.78 -4.58
C SER A 19 7.12 -12.01 -5.03
N ASP A 20 8.39 -12.06 -4.65
CA ASP A 20 9.25 -13.23 -4.88
C ASP A 20 8.95 -14.34 -3.86
N ASP A 21 8.29 -13.99 -2.76
CA ASP A 21 7.85 -14.92 -1.71
C ASP A 21 6.51 -14.42 -1.16
N VAL A 22 5.43 -14.92 -1.75
CA VAL A 22 4.07 -14.48 -1.45
C VAL A 22 3.71 -14.68 0.02
N GLU A 23 4.12 -15.78 0.63
CA GLU A 23 3.84 -16.05 2.05
C GLU A 23 4.58 -15.08 2.97
N ARG A 24 5.82 -14.71 2.65
CA ARG A 24 6.56 -13.69 3.39
C ARG A 24 5.85 -12.34 3.30
N SER A 25 5.38 -11.97 2.13
CA SER A 25 4.62 -10.73 1.94
C SER A 25 3.29 -10.77 2.66
N ARG A 26 2.56 -11.88 2.59
CA ARG A 26 1.31 -12.05 3.34
C ARG A 26 1.53 -11.81 4.84
N ARG A 27 2.59 -12.37 5.42
CA ARG A 27 2.91 -12.17 6.83
C ARG A 27 3.24 -10.72 7.15
N PHE A 28 3.98 -10.04 6.27
CA PHE A 28 4.28 -8.62 6.46
C PHE A 28 3.00 -7.78 6.50
N TYR A 29 2.12 -7.94 5.52
CA TYR A 29 0.89 -7.14 5.46
C TYR A 29 -0.11 -7.48 6.56
N THR A 30 -0.04 -8.67 7.13
CA THR A 30 -0.91 -9.06 8.27
C THR A 30 -0.25 -8.80 9.63
N GLU A 31 0.95 -9.30 9.86
CA GLU A 31 1.60 -9.25 11.17
C GLU A 31 2.18 -7.87 11.49
N VAL A 32 2.68 -7.16 10.49
CA VAL A 32 3.27 -5.83 10.67
C VAL A 32 2.21 -4.74 10.47
N LEU A 33 1.52 -4.74 9.33
CA LEU A 33 0.56 -3.69 8.99
C LEU A 33 -0.85 -3.92 9.55
N GLY A 34 -1.14 -5.11 10.08
CA GLY A 34 -2.42 -5.38 10.73
C GLY A 34 -3.55 -5.82 9.79
N GLY A 35 -3.24 -6.21 8.57
CA GLY A 35 -4.23 -6.71 7.62
C GLY A 35 -4.76 -8.10 7.99
N THR A 36 -5.78 -8.53 7.26
CA THR A 36 -6.43 -9.84 7.44
C THR A 36 -6.38 -10.61 6.13
N THR A 37 -5.88 -11.85 6.15
CA THR A 37 -5.87 -12.71 4.97
C THR A 37 -7.29 -13.05 4.54
N ILE A 38 -7.64 -12.75 3.30
CA ILE A 38 -8.93 -13.11 2.69
C ILE A 38 -8.77 -14.39 1.86
N ARG A 39 -7.64 -14.51 1.17
CA ARG A 39 -7.32 -15.63 0.29
C ARG A 39 -5.82 -15.91 0.36
N SER A 40 -5.45 -17.19 0.36
CA SER A 40 -4.06 -17.65 0.37
C SER A 40 -3.72 -18.41 -0.91
N GLY A 41 -2.43 -18.51 -1.23
CA GLY A 41 -1.90 -19.23 -2.37
C GLY A 41 -1.02 -18.35 -3.25
N GLU A 42 -0.82 -18.73 -4.50
CA GLU A 42 -0.04 -17.93 -5.45
C GLU A 42 -0.67 -16.56 -5.70
N LEU A 43 -1.98 -16.49 -5.57
CA LEU A 43 -2.76 -15.25 -5.60
C LEU A 43 -3.35 -15.06 -4.21
N THR A 44 -2.74 -14.17 -3.44
CA THR A 44 -3.11 -13.91 -2.04
C THR A 44 -3.78 -12.55 -1.94
N TYR A 45 -4.85 -12.46 -1.15
CA TYR A 45 -5.54 -11.21 -0.85
C TYR A 45 -5.45 -10.93 0.64
N VAL A 46 -5.04 -9.72 0.98
CA VAL A 46 -5.00 -9.23 2.37
C VAL A 46 -5.88 -7.99 2.47
N ALA A 47 -6.94 -8.05 3.26
CA ALA A 47 -7.75 -6.88 3.58
C ALA A 47 -6.93 -5.94 4.47
N LEU A 48 -6.87 -4.67 4.10
CA LEU A 48 -6.12 -3.65 4.83
C LEU A 48 -6.85 -2.32 4.72
N ALA A 49 -7.13 -1.71 5.87
CA ALA A 49 -7.86 -0.43 5.93
C ALA A 49 -9.18 -0.51 5.14
N ASN A 50 -9.38 0.39 4.18
CA ASN A 50 -10.60 0.48 3.38
C ASN A 50 -10.53 -0.27 2.05
N SER A 51 -9.52 -1.13 1.84
CA SER A 51 -9.30 -1.81 0.57
C SER A 51 -8.69 -3.21 0.81
N TRP A 52 -8.01 -3.74 -0.17
CA TRP A 52 -7.23 -4.98 -0.04
C TRP A 52 -5.99 -4.91 -0.93
N ILE A 53 -5.00 -5.70 -0.57
CA ILE A 53 -3.76 -5.86 -1.31
C ILE A 53 -3.81 -7.21 -2.03
N ILE A 54 -3.52 -7.21 -3.32
CA ILE A 54 -3.38 -8.43 -4.12
C ILE A 54 -1.89 -8.73 -4.21
N ILE A 55 -1.48 -9.90 -3.78
CA ILE A 55 -0.09 -10.34 -3.78
C ILE A 55 0.05 -11.52 -4.74
N ASN A 56 0.94 -11.40 -5.71
CA ASN A 56 1.12 -12.41 -6.75
C ASN A 56 2.59 -12.61 -7.06
N VAL A 57 2.95 -13.80 -7.55
CA VAL A 57 4.34 -14.12 -7.89
C VAL A 57 4.84 -13.39 -9.14
N GLY A 58 3.96 -12.78 -9.92
CA GLY A 58 4.36 -12.14 -11.17
C GLY A 58 4.48 -13.13 -12.31
N GLY A 59 5.21 -12.73 -13.33
CA GLY A 59 5.43 -13.55 -14.52
C GLY A 59 5.56 -12.74 -15.79
N GLY A 60 5.86 -13.41 -16.89
CA GLY A 60 6.05 -12.80 -18.20
C GLY A 60 4.75 -12.34 -18.85
N PRO A 61 4.81 -11.93 -20.12
CA PRO A 61 3.65 -11.52 -20.88
C PRO A 61 2.57 -12.59 -20.96
N THR A 62 1.34 -12.14 -21.04
CA THR A 62 0.15 -12.96 -21.25
C THR A 62 -0.63 -12.41 -22.44
N ASP A 63 -1.65 -13.10 -22.92
CA ASP A 63 -2.41 -12.65 -24.09
C ASP A 63 -3.23 -11.39 -23.83
N ASP A 64 -3.53 -11.07 -22.58
CA ASP A 64 -4.22 -9.82 -22.17
C ASP A 64 -3.25 -8.68 -21.78
N LYS A 65 -1.95 -8.96 -21.72
CA LYS A 65 -0.87 -7.96 -21.58
C LYS A 65 0.37 -8.45 -22.35
N PRO A 66 0.32 -8.38 -23.68
CA PRO A 66 1.26 -9.11 -24.55
C PRO A 66 2.72 -8.68 -24.45
N ALA A 67 3.02 -7.53 -23.90
CA ALA A 67 4.39 -7.00 -23.78
C ALA A 67 4.82 -6.71 -22.33
N VAL A 68 3.98 -7.03 -21.34
CA VAL A 68 4.22 -6.65 -19.96
C VAL A 68 4.68 -7.85 -19.13
N THR A 69 5.83 -7.69 -18.48
CA THR A 69 6.32 -8.61 -17.45
C THR A 69 6.08 -8.00 -16.09
N LEU A 70 5.55 -8.78 -15.16
CA LEU A 70 5.35 -8.38 -13.76
C LEU A 70 6.50 -8.96 -12.94
N GLU A 71 7.25 -8.07 -12.28
CA GLU A 71 8.39 -8.48 -11.45
C GLU A 71 8.51 -7.56 -10.23
N THR A 72 9.28 -8.00 -9.24
CA THR A 72 9.62 -7.17 -8.08
C THR A 72 10.54 -6.02 -8.50
N PRO A 73 10.64 -4.94 -7.71
CA PRO A 73 11.53 -3.82 -8.04
C PRO A 73 12.97 -4.27 -8.25
N ARG A 74 13.55 -3.97 -9.41
CA ARG A 74 14.97 -4.20 -9.69
C ARG A 74 15.85 -3.25 -8.92
N ASP A 75 15.37 -2.01 -8.76
CA ASP A 75 16.02 -0.97 -7.97
C ASP A 75 14.97 -0.38 -7.04
N PRO A 76 14.99 -0.73 -5.74
CA PRO A 76 14.01 -0.21 -4.77
C PRO A 76 14.08 1.30 -4.57
N ASP A 77 15.15 1.95 -5.01
CA ASP A 77 15.29 3.41 -4.91
C ASP A 77 14.68 4.14 -6.10
N LEU A 78 14.19 3.42 -7.11
CA LEU A 78 13.49 3.98 -8.26
C LEU A 78 12.03 3.54 -8.24
N ALA A 79 11.16 4.40 -7.75
CA ALA A 79 9.72 4.11 -7.66
C ALA A 79 8.92 5.16 -8.42
N SER A 80 7.98 4.71 -9.25
CA SER A 80 7.08 5.59 -10.00
C SER A 80 5.66 5.58 -9.43
N SER A 81 5.36 4.61 -8.56
CA SER A 81 4.06 4.43 -7.93
C SER A 81 4.26 3.67 -6.63
N PHE A 82 3.44 3.91 -5.63
CA PHE A 82 3.56 3.26 -4.33
C PHE A 82 2.24 3.28 -3.58
N LEU A 83 2.09 2.36 -2.64
CA LEU A 83 0.97 2.35 -1.72
C LEU A 83 1.12 3.53 -0.74
N ASN A 84 0.05 4.28 -0.56
CA ASN A 84 0.00 5.41 0.36
C ASN A 84 -1.06 5.11 1.42
N ILE A 85 -0.63 5.00 2.68
CA ILE A 85 -1.50 4.67 3.80
C ILE A 85 -1.66 5.93 4.66
N ARG A 86 -2.90 6.42 4.77
CA ARG A 86 -3.20 7.59 5.59
C ARG A 86 -3.66 7.13 6.97
N VAL A 87 -3.10 7.72 8.01
CA VAL A 87 -3.37 7.35 9.40
C VAL A 87 -3.77 8.57 10.22
N SER A 88 -4.44 8.35 11.33
CA SER A 88 -4.87 9.44 12.24
C SER A 88 -3.81 9.81 13.26
N ASP A 89 -2.87 8.93 13.55
CA ASP A 89 -1.79 9.16 14.53
C ASP A 89 -0.52 8.46 14.05
N ILE A 90 0.29 9.18 13.28
CA ILE A 90 1.49 8.63 12.66
C ILE A 90 2.56 8.26 13.69
N HIS A 91 2.64 8.97 14.81
CA HIS A 91 3.64 8.66 15.83
C HIS A 91 3.33 7.33 16.53
N ALA A 92 2.05 7.07 16.79
CA ALA A 92 1.60 5.78 17.32
C ALA A 92 1.86 4.65 16.32
N VAL A 93 1.54 4.86 15.04
CA VAL A 93 1.76 3.88 13.98
C VAL A 93 3.26 3.60 13.80
N TYR A 94 4.08 4.63 13.78
CA TYR A 94 5.54 4.48 13.69
C TYR A 94 6.08 3.60 14.82
N ALA A 95 5.69 3.88 16.06
CA ALA A 95 6.13 3.10 17.22
C ALA A 95 5.63 1.64 17.15
N GLU A 96 4.36 1.45 16.83
CA GLU A 96 3.73 0.13 16.81
C GLU A 96 4.27 -0.75 15.67
N TRP A 97 4.38 -0.20 14.47
CA TRP A 97 4.88 -0.96 13.32
C TRP A 97 6.38 -1.23 13.42
N SER A 98 7.16 -0.29 13.97
CA SER A 98 8.58 -0.53 14.26
C SER A 98 8.75 -1.67 15.25
N ALA A 99 7.93 -1.75 16.29
CA ALA A 99 7.95 -2.83 17.27
C ALA A 99 7.61 -4.19 16.65
N ARG A 100 6.83 -4.20 15.56
CA ARG A 100 6.47 -5.40 14.80
C ARG A 100 7.47 -5.76 13.71
N GLY A 101 8.52 -4.97 13.52
CA GLY A 101 9.60 -5.25 12.59
C GLY A 101 9.63 -4.41 11.31
N ALA A 102 8.76 -3.42 11.15
CA ALA A 102 8.85 -2.51 10.02
C ALA A 102 10.14 -1.69 10.08
N GLU A 103 10.80 -1.56 8.94
CA GLU A 103 12.01 -0.75 8.80
C GLU A 103 11.67 0.56 8.08
N PHE A 104 11.58 1.64 8.85
CA PHE A 104 11.32 2.97 8.31
C PHE A 104 12.59 3.57 7.74
N LEU A 105 12.49 4.24 6.58
CA LEU A 105 13.63 4.94 5.97
C LEU A 105 14.09 6.11 6.84
N THR A 106 13.16 6.79 7.48
CA THR A 106 13.40 7.85 8.47
C THR A 106 12.27 7.83 9.51
N PRO A 107 12.45 8.46 10.68
CA PRO A 107 11.31 8.80 11.51
C PRO A 107 10.34 9.73 10.77
N PRO A 108 9.09 9.89 11.25
CA PRO A 108 8.14 10.82 10.65
C PRO A 108 8.70 12.24 10.53
N LYS A 109 8.47 12.86 9.37
CA LYS A 109 8.93 14.21 9.04
C LYS A 109 7.73 15.14 8.85
N GLN A 110 7.79 16.31 9.48
CA GLN A 110 6.77 17.34 9.35
C GLN A 110 6.91 18.06 8.00
N HIS A 111 5.80 18.19 7.29
CA HIS A 111 5.66 18.98 6.08
C HIS A 111 4.52 19.99 6.25
N GLU A 112 4.26 20.83 5.26
CA GLU A 112 3.26 21.89 5.36
C GLU A 112 1.86 21.36 5.66
N THR A 113 1.42 20.29 4.98
CA THR A 113 0.05 19.78 5.08
C THR A 113 -0.03 18.36 5.64
N GLU A 114 1.10 17.77 6.02
CA GLU A 114 1.14 16.40 6.49
C GLU A 114 2.40 16.10 7.27
N ILE A 115 2.34 15.02 8.02
CA ILE A 115 3.51 14.36 8.60
C ILE A 115 3.63 13.03 7.87
N ARG A 116 4.82 12.66 7.39
CA ARG A 116 4.97 11.41 6.63
C ARG A 116 6.30 10.72 6.87
N CYS A 117 6.31 9.43 6.61
CA CYS A 117 7.50 8.60 6.56
C CYS A 117 7.27 7.46 5.58
N TYR A 118 8.31 6.70 5.29
CA TYR A 118 8.27 5.62 4.32
C TYR A 118 8.83 4.35 4.91
N ILE A 119 8.25 3.22 4.51
CA ILE A 119 8.80 1.88 4.76
C ILE A 119 8.93 1.16 3.43
N ARG A 120 9.62 0.04 3.44
CA ARG A 120 9.64 -0.91 2.33
C ARG A 120 8.98 -2.19 2.75
N ASP A 121 8.28 -2.83 1.82
CA ASP A 121 7.83 -4.18 2.06
C ASP A 121 8.98 -5.18 1.83
N PRO A 122 8.79 -6.49 2.09
CA PRO A 122 9.88 -7.47 1.96
C PRO A 122 10.51 -7.57 0.57
N ASP A 123 9.80 -7.19 -0.50
CA ASP A 123 10.30 -7.22 -1.86
C ASP A 123 10.90 -5.88 -2.32
N GLY A 124 10.87 -4.87 -1.45
CA GLY A 124 11.41 -3.55 -1.75
C GLY A 124 10.38 -2.56 -2.29
N HIS A 125 9.10 -2.89 -2.31
CA HIS A 125 8.05 -1.93 -2.67
C HIS A 125 7.99 -0.82 -1.64
N LEU A 126 7.99 0.42 -2.11
CA LEU A 126 7.89 1.60 -1.27
C LEU A 126 6.46 1.76 -0.76
N ILE A 127 6.31 2.11 0.51
CA ILE A 127 5.02 2.42 1.13
C ILE A 127 5.17 3.74 1.88
N GLU A 128 4.31 4.70 1.57
CA GLU A 128 4.21 5.94 2.35
C GLU A 128 3.20 5.77 3.48
N VAL A 129 3.57 6.25 4.65
CA VAL A 129 2.66 6.38 5.79
C VAL A 129 2.55 7.87 6.11
N GLY A 130 1.34 8.39 6.12
CA GLY A 130 1.15 9.81 6.30
C GLY A 130 -0.08 10.17 7.12
N GLN A 131 0.04 11.29 7.83
CA GLN A 131 -1.05 11.90 8.57
C GLN A 131 -1.32 13.27 7.98
N THR A 132 -2.51 13.45 7.44
CA THR A 132 -2.95 14.75 6.91
C THR A 132 -3.21 15.70 8.06
N THR A 133 -2.55 16.87 8.05
CA THR A 133 -2.67 17.89 9.12
C THR A 133 -3.60 19.05 8.74
N LEU A 134 -4.17 19.03 7.53
CA LEU A 134 -5.21 19.97 7.13
C LEU A 134 -6.46 19.80 8.00
N PRO A 135 -7.22 20.88 8.27
CA PRO A 135 -8.49 20.76 8.97
C PRO A 135 -9.42 19.75 8.31
N GLY A 136 -10.03 18.86 9.10
CA GLY A 136 -10.87 17.77 8.58
C GLY A 136 -10.14 16.49 8.26
N GLY A 137 -8.79 16.50 8.24
CA GLY A 137 -7.96 15.32 7.98
C GLY A 137 -8.20 14.73 6.60
N TRP A 138 -7.79 13.48 6.41
CA TRP A 138 -7.88 12.78 5.11
C TRP A 138 -9.31 12.36 4.73
N ARG A 139 -10.22 12.27 5.71
CA ARG A 139 -11.61 11.86 5.44
C ARG A 139 -12.33 12.80 4.48
N GLN A 140 -11.94 14.08 4.45
CA GLN A 140 -12.51 15.06 3.53
C GLN A 140 -12.32 14.67 2.05
N PHE A 141 -11.32 13.86 1.74
CA PHE A 141 -11.03 13.43 0.36
C PHE A 141 -11.85 12.22 -0.09
N LEU A 142 -12.47 11.49 0.85
CA LEU A 142 -13.30 10.33 0.54
C LEU A 142 -14.72 10.74 0.11
N ASN A 143 -15.20 11.89 0.58
CA ASN A 143 -16.53 12.43 0.29
C ASN A 143 -16.41 13.92 -0.03
N PRO A 144 -15.84 14.27 -1.19
CA PRO A 144 -15.60 15.66 -1.57
C PRO A 144 -16.88 16.45 -1.83
#